data_beac805d07ab85136d5ec503029992ef
#
_entry.id   beac805d07ab85136d5ec503029992ef
#
_cell.length_a   1.000
_cell.length_b   1.000
_cell.length_c   1.000
_cell.angle_alpha   90.00
_cell.angle_beta   90.00
_cell.angle_gamma   90.00
#
_symmetry.space_group_name_H-M   'P 1'
#
loop_
_entity.id
_entity.type
_entity.pdbx_description
1 polymer ?
#
loop_
_entity_poly.entity_id
_entity_poly.type
_entity_poly.pdbx_seq_one_letter_code
_entity_poly.pdbx_strand_id
1 'polypeptide(L)'
;MGLFKKKKQPERTPEKKPPLDEMDPTIRPGGVFMVQLLMKEKCEMPSIQRIAEVLERRIGKVEAAEPEKKTAEAMNGLALFAAMDHIAKFSNGQGPVQVSIMPCDTFHPETIDEMKRSQMWDCLEDRDRILSECKYCVFANDILTGALDPLERADFDMDYLEALV
;
A
#
# COMPACT_ATOMS: atom_id res chain seq x y z
N MET A 1 57.81 -31.03 24.77
CA MET A 1 57.38 -30.21 23.65
C MET A 1 56.10 -30.81 23.05
N GLY A 2 54.92 -30.30 23.42
CA GLY A 2 53.64 -30.80 22.96
C GLY A 2 53.10 -29.85 21.87
N LEU A 3 52.98 -30.37 20.66
CA LEU A 3 52.34 -29.66 19.54
C LEU A 3 50.83 -29.68 19.67
N PHE A 4 50.21 -28.55 19.99
CA PHE A 4 48.78 -28.37 19.89
C PHE A 4 48.36 -28.28 18.41
N LYS A 5 47.78 -29.33 17.85
CA LYS A 5 47.11 -29.28 16.55
C LYS A 5 45.81 -28.48 16.70
N LYS A 6 45.73 -27.26 16.17
CA LYS A 6 44.47 -26.51 15.99
C LYS A 6 43.57 -27.30 15.06
N LYS A 7 42.44 -27.82 15.58
CA LYS A 7 41.30 -28.31 14.77
C LYS A 7 40.75 -27.12 13.95
N LYS A 8 40.84 -27.19 12.62
CA LYS A 8 40.11 -26.31 11.72
C LYS A 8 38.61 -26.53 11.99
N GLN A 9 37.89 -25.46 12.42
CA GLN A 9 36.44 -25.45 12.40
C GLN A 9 35.98 -25.58 10.95
N PRO A 10 34.95 -26.39 10.66
CA PRO A 10 34.39 -26.45 9.32
C PRO A 10 33.81 -25.07 8.99
N GLU A 11 34.19 -24.51 7.84
CA GLU A 11 33.54 -23.33 7.26
C GLU A 11 32.05 -23.60 7.15
N ARG A 12 31.23 -22.85 7.92
CA ARG A 12 29.81 -22.82 7.74
C ARG A 12 29.53 -22.20 6.38
N THR A 13 29.13 -23.00 5.43
CA THR A 13 28.52 -22.53 4.18
C THR A 13 27.35 -21.59 4.56
N PRO A 14 27.26 -20.36 4.03
CA PRO A 14 26.11 -19.51 4.33
C PRO A 14 24.86 -20.23 3.84
N GLU A 15 23.98 -20.60 4.78
CA GLU A 15 22.64 -21.10 4.44
C GLU A 15 21.99 -20.05 3.54
N LYS A 16 21.72 -20.43 2.28
CA LYS A 16 20.84 -19.64 1.42
C LYS A 16 19.49 -19.55 2.13
N LYS A 17 19.16 -18.36 2.63
CA LYS A 17 17.81 -18.11 3.12
C LYS A 17 16.84 -18.52 2.02
N PRO A 18 15.79 -19.30 2.35
CA PRO A 18 14.77 -19.61 1.36
C PRO A 18 14.21 -18.30 0.82
N PRO A 19 13.81 -18.25 -0.47
CA PRO A 19 13.15 -17.08 -1.03
C PRO A 19 11.92 -16.77 -0.18
N LEU A 20 11.71 -15.50 0.10
CA LEU A 20 10.54 -14.99 0.79
C LEU A 20 9.29 -15.41 -0.01
N ASP A 21 8.46 -16.27 0.56
CA ASP A 21 7.16 -16.60 0.01
C ASP A 21 6.13 -15.64 0.63
N GLU A 22 5.55 -14.77 -0.18
CA GLU A 22 4.54 -13.80 0.28
C GLU A 22 3.29 -14.42 0.86
N MET A 23 3.01 -15.67 0.48
CA MET A 23 1.90 -16.44 1.03
C MET A 23 2.22 -17.09 2.38
N ASP A 24 3.47 -16.98 2.84
CA ASP A 24 3.84 -17.45 4.17
C ASP A 24 3.36 -16.44 5.24
N PRO A 25 2.40 -16.80 6.08
CA PRO A 25 1.86 -15.91 7.11
C PRO A 25 2.89 -15.51 8.17
N THR A 26 4.06 -16.15 8.21
CA THR A 26 5.17 -15.80 9.11
C THR A 26 6.01 -14.65 8.55
N ILE A 27 5.95 -14.40 7.25
CA ILE A 27 6.58 -13.26 6.59
C ILE A 27 5.60 -12.11 6.68
N ARG A 28 5.93 -11.11 7.47
CA ARG A 28 5.19 -9.85 7.43
C ARG A 28 5.45 -9.23 6.08
N PRO A 29 4.49 -9.20 5.15
CA PRO A 29 4.61 -8.33 3.99
C PRO A 29 4.83 -6.92 4.53
N GLY A 30 5.73 -6.17 3.92
CA GLY A 30 5.87 -4.75 4.22
C GLY A 30 4.45 -4.17 4.22
N GLY A 31 4.06 -3.46 5.30
CA GLY A 31 2.66 -3.07 5.51
C GLY A 31 2.07 -2.42 4.26
N VAL A 32 0.80 -2.65 4.02
CA VAL A 32 0.03 -1.96 2.99
C VAL A 32 0.01 -0.47 3.36
N PHE A 33 0.38 0.41 2.43
CA PHE A 33 0.16 1.84 2.59
C PHE A 33 -1.33 2.11 2.36
N MET A 34 -1.99 2.60 3.39
CA MET A 34 -3.43 2.89 3.33
C MET A 34 -3.67 4.34 3.72
N VAL A 35 -4.37 5.05 2.87
CA VAL A 35 -4.79 6.43 3.08
C VAL A 35 -6.29 6.47 3.29
N GLN A 36 -6.74 7.24 4.26
CA GLN A 36 -8.14 7.57 4.47
C GLN A 36 -8.33 9.07 4.25
N LEU A 37 -8.95 9.44 3.15
CA LEU A 37 -9.29 10.81 2.82
C LEU A 37 -10.62 11.16 3.51
N LEU A 38 -10.59 12.12 4.41
CA LEU A 38 -11.77 12.57 5.15
C LEU A 38 -12.45 13.73 4.42
N MET A 39 -13.78 13.67 4.26
CA MET A 39 -14.56 14.60 3.46
C MET A 39 -15.78 15.09 4.23
N LYS A 40 -16.12 16.37 4.09
CA LYS A 40 -17.33 16.98 4.69
C LYS A 40 -18.59 16.57 3.93
N GLU A 41 -18.49 16.44 2.62
CA GLU A 41 -19.58 16.11 1.73
C GLU A 41 -19.31 14.80 1.01
N LYS A 42 -20.39 14.09 0.66
CA LYS A 42 -20.30 12.88 -0.14
C LYS A 42 -19.82 13.22 -1.55
N CYS A 43 -18.75 12.54 -1.99
CA CYS A 43 -18.30 12.65 -3.37
C CYS A 43 -18.76 11.46 -4.21
N GLU A 44 -18.97 11.70 -5.48
CA GLU A 44 -19.15 10.64 -6.46
C GLU A 44 -17.79 10.17 -6.95
N MET A 45 -17.65 8.87 -7.18
CA MET A 45 -16.43 8.31 -7.77
C MET A 45 -16.27 8.87 -9.19
N PRO A 46 -15.13 9.49 -9.52
CA PRO A 46 -14.86 9.90 -10.90
C PRO A 46 -14.84 8.69 -11.84
N SER A 47 -14.95 8.93 -13.14
CA SER A 47 -14.80 7.85 -14.11
C SER A 47 -13.42 7.20 -14.01
N ILE A 48 -13.33 5.90 -14.29
CA ILE A 48 -12.07 5.13 -14.31
C ILE A 48 -11.03 5.83 -15.18
N GLN A 49 -11.43 6.34 -16.35
CA GLN A 49 -10.55 7.09 -17.23
C GLN A 49 -10.01 8.37 -16.57
N ARG A 50 -10.87 9.10 -15.87
CA ARG A 50 -10.43 10.33 -15.17
C ARG A 50 -9.46 10.03 -14.04
N ILE A 51 -9.70 8.98 -13.30
CA ILE A 51 -8.78 8.52 -12.24
C ILE A 51 -7.44 8.12 -12.86
N ALA A 52 -7.44 7.33 -13.94
CA ALA A 52 -6.22 6.94 -14.65
C ALA A 52 -5.40 8.16 -15.09
N GLU A 53 -6.03 9.17 -15.72
CA GLU A 53 -5.36 10.40 -16.15
C GLU A 53 -4.66 11.16 -14.99
N VAL A 54 -5.26 11.13 -13.80
CA VAL A 54 -4.67 11.78 -12.62
C VAL A 54 -3.50 10.97 -12.09
N LEU A 55 -3.67 9.66 -11.96
CA LEU A 55 -2.61 8.74 -11.50
C LEU A 55 -1.40 8.78 -12.44
N GLU A 56 -1.60 8.76 -13.77
CA GLU A 56 -0.52 8.76 -14.75
C GLU A 56 0.41 9.98 -14.66
N ARG A 57 -0.10 11.10 -14.17
CA ARG A 57 0.71 12.32 -13.98
C ARG A 57 1.75 12.19 -12.86
N ARG A 58 1.56 11.26 -11.94
CA ARG A 58 2.38 11.09 -10.75
C ARG A 58 3.12 9.75 -10.72
N ILE A 59 2.40 8.66 -10.89
CA ILE A 59 2.95 7.31 -10.75
C ILE A 59 3.27 6.62 -12.09
N GLY A 60 3.32 7.39 -13.20
CA GLY A 60 3.62 6.85 -14.52
C GLY A 60 2.44 6.08 -15.14
N LYS A 61 2.73 5.25 -16.14
CA LYS A 61 1.70 4.54 -16.89
C LYS A 61 0.84 3.64 -16.00
N VAL A 62 -0.49 3.80 -16.06
CA VAL A 62 -1.43 2.93 -15.37
C VAL A 62 -2.40 2.25 -16.34
N GLU A 63 -2.78 1.03 -15.99
CA GLU A 63 -3.82 0.28 -16.69
C GLU A 63 -4.91 -0.12 -15.71
N ALA A 64 -6.18 0.14 -16.05
CA ALA A 64 -7.29 -0.29 -15.22
C ALA A 64 -7.32 -1.81 -15.16
N ALA A 65 -7.36 -2.35 -13.94
CA ALA A 65 -7.46 -3.78 -13.71
C ALA A 65 -8.93 -4.15 -13.49
N GLU A 66 -9.41 -5.14 -14.21
CA GLU A 66 -10.73 -5.71 -13.94
C GLU A 66 -10.61 -6.73 -12.80
N PRO A 67 -11.25 -6.50 -11.65
CA PRO A 67 -11.26 -7.50 -10.58
C PRO A 67 -12.00 -8.77 -11.08
N GLU A 68 -11.57 -9.92 -10.59
CA GLU A 68 -12.30 -11.16 -10.85
C GLU A 68 -13.78 -11.01 -10.47
N LYS A 69 -14.70 -11.61 -11.25
CA LYS A 69 -16.16 -11.45 -11.08
C LYS A 69 -16.65 -11.60 -9.64
N LYS A 70 -16.09 -12.54 -8.87
CA LYS A 70 -16.46 -12.73 -7.46
C LYS A 70 -16.01 -11.56 -6.57
N THR A 71 -14.87 -10.96 -6.88
CA THR A 71 -14.33 -9.81 -6.16
C THR A 71 -15.07 -8.54 -6.55
N ALA A 72 -15.46 -8.41 -7.83
CA ALA A 72 -16.23 -7.27 -8.33
C ALA A 72 -17.61 -7.16 -7.67
N GLU A 73 -18.29 -8.27 -7.42
CA GLU A 73 -19.59 -8.30 -6.72
C GLU A 73 -19.45 -7.90 -5.25
N ALA A 74 -18.35 -8.28 -4.60
CA ALA A 74 -18.07 -7.95 -3.20
C ALA A 74 -17.55 -6.51 -3.00
N MET A 75 -16.95 -5.91 -4.03
CA MET A 75 -16.29 -4.61 -4.01
C MET A 75 -16.93 -3.62 -4.99
N ASN A 76 -18.25 -3.55 -4.99
CA ASN A 76 -19.02 -2.72 -5.92
C ASN A 76 -18.52 -1.27 -5.92
N GLY A 77 -17.96 -0.83 -7.06
CA GLY A 77 -17.42 0.52 -7.25
C GLY A 77 -15.94 0.72 -6.93
N LEU A 78 -15.17 -0.34 -6.61
CA LEU A 78 -13.72 -0.26 -6.45
C LEU A 78 -13.06 0.10 -7.78
N ALA A 79 -12.21 1.12 -7.78
CA ALA A 79 -11.29 1.40 -8.87
C ALA A 79 -9.94 0.73 -8.58
N LEU A 80 -9.47 -0.14 -9.46
CA LEU A 80 -8.21 -0.86 -9.34
C LEU A 80 -7.35 -0.57 -10.58
N PHE A 81 -6.09 -0.25 -10.35
CA PHE A 81 -5.12 0.06 -11.42
C PHE A 81 -3.81 -0.66 -11.19
N ALA A 82 -3.18 -1.10 -12.27
CA ALA A 82 -1.82 -1.60 -12.30
C ALA A 82 -0.87 -0.47 -12.72
N ALA A 83 0.12 -0.15 -11.89
CA ALA A 83 1.17 0.83 -12.17
C ALA A 83 2.28 0.15 -12.98
N MET A 84 2.27 0.30 -14.29
CA MET A 84 3.04 -0.50 -15.24
C MET A 84 4.55 -0.21 -15.20
N ASP A 85 4.95 0.94 -14.68
CA ASP A 85 6.36 1.35 -14.58
C ASP A 85 7.01 0.87 -13.27
N HIS A 86 6.23 0.34 -12.32
CA HIS A 86 6.69 -0.16 -11.02
C HIS A 86 6.47 -1.67 -10.91
N ILE A 87 7.58 -2.41 -11.02
CA ILE A 87 7.52 -3.87 -11.07
C ILE A 87 7.96 -4.50 -9.77
N ALA A 88 7.01 -5.04 -9.03
CA ALA A 88 7.26 -5.83 -7.84
C ALA A 88 7.82 -7.21 -8.20
N LYS A 89 8.84 -7.64 -7.46
CA LYS A 89 9.55 -8.92 -7.69
C LYS A 89 9.28 -9.87 -6.54
N PHE A 90 8.75 -11.02 -6.84
CA PHE A 90 8.42 -12.09 -5.90
C PHE A 90 9.27 -13.33 -6.14
N SER A 91 9.23 -14.27 -5.23
CA SER A 91 9.91 -15.57 -5.38
C SER A 91 9.40 -16.40 -6.55
N ASN A 92 8.14 -16.24 -6.90
CA ASN A 92 7.44 -17.01 -7.96
C ASN A 92 7.16 -16.20 -9.23
N GLY A 93 7.66 -14.97 -9.33
CA GLY A 93 7.44 -14.14 -10.52
C GLY A 93 7.64 -12.66 -10.27
N GLN A 94 7.11 -11.88 -11.17
CA GLN A 94 7.08 -10.43 -11.07
C GLN A 94 5.78 -9.89 -11.69
N GLY A 95 5.35 -8.73 -11.23
CA GLY A 95 4.16 -8.07 -11.76
C GLY A 95 4.13 -6.59 -11.38
N PRO A 96 3.28 -5.81 -12.04
CA PRO A 96 3.13 -4.40 -11.69
C PRO A 96 2.54 -4.25 -10.27
N VAL A 97 2.98 -3.23 -9.59
CA VAL A 97 2.32 -2.74 -8.38
C VAL A 97 0.88 -2.36 -8.71
N GLN A 98 -0.01 -2.52 -7.77
CA GLN A 98 -1.40 -2.14 -7.94
C GLN A 98 -1.78 -1.07 -6.91
N VAL A 99 -2.71 -0.23 -7.29
CA VAL A 99 -3.34 0.75 -6.39
C VAL A 99 -4.85 0.64 -6.49
N SER A 100 -5.52 0.85 -5.38
CA SER A 100 -6.97 0.79 -5.34
C SER A 100 -7.57 1.99 -4.64
N ILE A 101 -8.73 2.44 -5.14
CA ILE A 101 -9.52 3.53 -4.56
C ILE A 101 -10.92 3.00 -4.33
N MET A 102 -11.37 3.06 -3.09
CA MET A 102 -12.71 2.60 -2.70
C MET A 102 -13.75 3.70 -2.94
N PRO A 103 -15.03 3.35 -3.14
CA PRO A 103 -16.10 4.32 -3.18
C PRO A 103 -16.16 5.16 -1.91
N CYS A 104 -16.68 6.38 -2.05
CA CYS A 104 -16.96 7.24 -0.90
C CYS A 104 -18.03 6.60 0.00
N ASP A 105 -17.69 6.44 1.25
CA ASP A 105 -18.58 5.84 2.26
C ASP A 105 -18.73 6.77 3.47
N THR A 106 -19.63 6.41 4.38
CA THR A 106 -19.82 7.14 5.62
C THR A 106 -18.58 7.03 6.51
N PHE A 107 -18.12 8.14 6.99
CA PHE A 107 -17.02 8.18 7.97
C PHE A 107 -17.56 7.95 9.38
N HIS A 108 -16.92 7.09 10.13
CA HIS A 108 -17.23 6.74 11.50
C HIS A 108 -16.08 7.18 12.43
N PRO A 109 -16.18 8.37 13.06
CA PRO A 109 -15.10 8.92 13.91
C PRO A 109 -14.66 7.99 15.04
N GLU A 110 -15.57 7.15 15.55
CA GLU A 110 -15.31 6.15 16.58
C GLU A 110 -14.32 5.06 16.15
N THR A 111 -14.06 4.93 14.85
CA THR A 111 -13.05 4.00 14.31
C THR A 111 -11.63 4.55 14.38
N ILE A 112 -11.49 5.85 14.68
CA ILE A 112 -10.21 6.52 14.87
C ILE A 112 -9.80 6.38 16.33
N ASP A 113 -9.07 5.32 16.63
CA ASP A 113 -8.49 5.10 17.95
C ASP A 113 -7.37 6.11 18.27
N GLU A 114 -6.84 6.06 19.48
CA GLU A 114 -5.80 6.99 19.94
C GLU A 114 -4.50 6.85 19.12
N MET A 115 -4.18 5.65 18.65
CA MET A 115 -3.01 5.44 17.79
C MET A 115 -3.16 6.15 16.46
N LYS A 116 -4.27 5.96 15.75
CA LYS A 116 -4.56 6.67 14.51
C LYS A 116 -4.64 8.17 14.71
N ARG A 117 -5.24 8.60 15.82
CA ARG A 117 -5.34 10.00 16.21
C ARG A 117 -3.95 10.62 16.42
N SER A 118 -3.00 9.88 16.98
CA SER A 118 -1.63 10.36 17.17
C SER A 118 -0.85 10.52 15.85
N GLN A 119 -1.28 9.83 14.80
CA GLN A 119 -0.70 9.96 13.45
C GLN A 119 -1.16 11.23 12.70
N MET A 120 -2.20 11.89 13.19
CA MET A 120 -2.68 13.18 12.64
C MET A 120 -1.83 14.35 13.19
N TRP A 121 -0.50 14.23 13.10
CA TRP A 121 0.45 15.16 13.71
C TRP A 121 0.53 16.52 13.00
N ASP A 122 0.26 16.55 11.71
CA ASP A 122 0.33 17.76 10.88
C ASP A 122 -0.88 18.70 11.08
N CYS A 123 -1.94 18.20 11.71
CA CYS A 123 -3.17 18.95 11.99
C CYS A 123 -3.59 18.91 13.48
N LEU A 124 -2.63 18.90 14.39
CA LEU A 124 -2.86 18.73 15.83
C LEU A 124 -3.92 19.67 16.41
N GLU A 125 -3.89 20.95 16.04
CA GLU A 125 -4.81 21.98 16.56
C GLU A 125 -6.23 21.83 15.97
N ASP A 126 -6.33 21.32 14.73
CA ASP A 126 -7.60 21.18 14.00
C ASP A 126 -8.19 19.78 14.05
N ARG A 127 -7.45 18.82 14.57
CA ARG A 127 -7.79 17.40 14.53
C ARG A 127 -9.22 17.10 14.99
N ASP A 128 -9.60 17.60 16.15
CA ASP A 128 -10.93 17.33 16.70
C ASP A 128 -12.03 17.98 15.87
N ARG A 129 -11.77 19.17 15.33
CA ARG A 129 -12.67 19.84 14.40
C ARG A 129 -12.82 19.03 13.11
N ILE A 130 -11.71 18.58 12.50
CA ILE A 130 -11.73 17.76 11.27
C ILE A 130 -12.54 16.48 11.49
N LEU A 131 -12.26 15.75 12.58
CA LEU A 131 -12.96 14.51 12.89
C LEU A 131 -14.46 14.71 13.14
N SER A 132 -14.86 15.87 13.68
CA SER A 132 -16.27 16.20 13.93
C SER A 132 -17.02 16.72 12.71
N GLU A 133 -16.34 17.40 11.80
CA GLU A 133 -16.95 18.00 10.60
C GLU A 133 -17.03 17.03 9.42
N CYS A 134 -16.09 16.07 9.32
CA CYS A 134 -16.09 15.10 8.23
C CYS A 134 -17.13 14.01 8.48
N LYS A 135 -17.91 13.71 7.43
CA LYS A 135 -19.00 12.72 7.47
C LYS A 135 -18.79 11.57 6.51
N TYR A 136 -17.83 11.71 5.61
CA TYR A 136 -17.55 10.73 4.56
C TYR A 136 -16.05 10.48 4.49
N CYS A 137 -15.69 9.34 3.91
CA CYS A 137 -14.30 9.02 3.65
C CYS A 137 -14.16 8.19 2.36
N VAL A 138 -12.98 8.28 1.79
CA VAL A 138 -12.50 7.43 0.71
C VAL A 138 -11.25 6.72 1.20
N PHE A 139 -11.21 5.40 1.03
CA PHE A 139 -9.99 4.63 1.28
C PHE A 139 -9.25 4.42 -0.02
N ALA A 140 -7.95 4.61 0.03
CA ALA A 140 -7.04 4.31 -1.04
C ALA A 140 -5.86 3.52 -0.49
N ASN A 141 -5.38 2.52 -1.22
CA ASN A 141 -4.27 1.70 -0.78
C ASN A 141 -3.42 1.21 -1.95
N ASP A 142 -2.17 0.96 -1.64
CA ASP A 142 -1.26 0.22 -2.48
C ASP A 142 -1.45 -1.29 -2.31
N ILE A 143 -1.09 -2.04 -3.32
CA ILE A 143 -1.04 -3.50 -3.29
C ILE A 143 0.27 -3.93 -3.94
N LEU A 144 1.00 -4.83 -3.28
CA LEU A 144 2.27 -5.39 -3.75
C LEU A 144 3.50 -4.47 -3.67
N THR A 145 3.38 -3.22 -3.19
CA THR A 145 4.53 -2.31 -3.06
C THR A 145 5.58 -2.81 -2.07
N GLY A 146 5.19 -3.67 -1.12
CA GLY A 146 6.12 -4.30 -0.19
C GLY A 146 7.26 -5.11 -0.84
N ALA A 147 7.12 -5.45 -2.13
CA ALA A 147 8.12 -6.15 -2.92
C ALA A 147 8.98 -5.22 -3.80
N LEU A 148 8.79 -3.90 -3.72
CA LEU A 148 9.70 -2.90 -4.28
C LEU A 148 10.91 -2.69 -3.37
N ASP A 149 11.96 -2.06 -3.93
CA ASP A 149 13.03 -1.51 -3.10
C ASP A 149 12.45 -0.47 -2.11
N PRO A 150 12.93 -0.40 -0.87
CA PRO A 150 12.37 0.52 0.13
C PRO A 150 12.34 1.99 -0.27
N LEU A 151 13.34 2.47 -1.03
CA LEU A 151 13.37 3.85 -1.50
C LEU A 151 12.37 4.06 -2.62
N GLU A 152 12.34 3.16 -3.61
CA GLU A 152 11.35 3.17 -4.69
C GLU A 152 9.92 3.12 -4.15
N ARG A 153 9.71 2.29 -3.11
CA ARG A 153 8.42 2.24 -2.43
C ARG A 153 8.03 3.56 -1.80
N ALA A 154 8.96 4.20 -1.08
CA ALA A 154 8.68 5.48 -0.42
C ALA A 154 8.33 6.57 -1.43
N ASP A 155 9.06 6.65 -2.53
CA ASP A 155 8.80 7.59 -3.62
C ASP A 155 7.43 7.30 -4.26
N PHE A 156 7.14 6.04 -4.57
CA PHE A 156 5.85 5.62 -5.11
C PHE A 156 4.67 5.97 -4.19
N ASP A 157 4.79 5.68 -2.89
CA ASP A 157 3.72 5.94 -1.93
C ASP A 157 3.45 7.47 -1.80
N MET A 158 4.49 8.30 -1.87
CA MET A 158 4.36 9.76 -1.86
C MET A 158 3.72 10.28 -3.14
N ASP A 159 4.16 9.82 -4.32
CA ASP A 159 3.59 10.19 -5.62
C ASP A 159 2.11 9.77 -5.71
N TYR A 160 1.79 8.58 -5.18
CA TYR A 160 0.41 8.11 -5.11
C TYR A 160 -0.44 8.99 -4.19
N LEU A 161 0.07 9.36 -3.00
CA LEU A 161 -0.62 10.28 -2.10
C LEU A 161 -0.88 11.63 -2.76
N GLU A 162 0.11 12.20 -3.46
CA GLU A 162 -0.04 13.47 -4.19
C GLU A 162 -1.07 13.39 -5.33
N ALA A 163 -1.28 12.20 -5.92
CA ALA A 163 -2.31 12.00 -6.92
C ALA A 163 -3.73 11.97 -6.34
N LEU A 164 -3.88 11.65 -5.03
CA LEU A 164 -5.17 11.54 -4.35
C LEU A 164 -5.69 12.88 -3.80
N VAL A 165 -4.83 13.89 -3.62
CA VAL A 165 -5.15 15.20 -3.04
C VAL A 165 -5.05 16.32 -4.07
#